data_33d6ad44f6b7e78e89d18dfc2353a0b6
#
_entry.id   33d6ad44f6b7e78e89d18dfc2353a0b6
#
_cell.length_a   1.000
_cell.length_b   1.000
_cell.length_c   1.000
_cell.angle_alpha   90.00
_cell.angle_beta   90.00
_cell.angle_gamma   90.00
#
_symmetry.space_group_name_H-M   'P 1'
#
loop_
_entity.id
_entity.type
_entity.pdbx_description
1 polymer ?
#
loop_
_entity_poly.entity_id
_entity_poly.type
_entity_poly.pdbx_seq_one_letter_code
_entity_poly.pdbx_strand_id
1 'polypeptide(L)'
;GISGACHGNGLNPELPATLFADVSTASTPLPSLEQAYEACRAETAEWAKTFYLGTLLMPPAKRRAIWAIYVWCRRTDELMDSPEAQDRPVAELAARLDCWEQRTRDLFSGVVRDGLDLVMLDTIEHFPQPLHAYLDMIEGQRMDLQQHRYASFEDLELYCYRVAGTVGLMTQEVMGLDAAYTTAPWSDRPDTSKAAVALGIANQLTNILRDVGEDRARGRIYLPLEDLQRFHYSESDLLSGVLNDNWRALMKFQLDRARQWFARSEAGVRWLAPDARWPVWASLRLYRGILDVIEQHNYDVFNKRAFVPQAGK
;
A
#
# COMPACT_ATOMS: atom_id res chain seq x y z
N GLY A 1 -12.11 29.18 8.89
CA GLY A 1 -11.64 28.95 10.20
C GLY A 1 -11.72 27.50 10.62
N ILE A 2 -10.86 26.61 10.04
CA ILE A 2 -10.78 25.21 10.47
C ILE A 2 -9.35 24.91 10.96
N SER A 3 -8.71 25.92 11.54
CA SER A 3 -7.34 25.83 12.05
C SER A 3 -7.22 25.15 13.43
N GLY A 4 -8.33 24.80 14.07
CA GLY A 4 -8.32 24.24 15.42
C GLY A 4 -8.42 22.73 15.55
N ALA A 5 -8.75 22.02 14.48
CA ALA A 5 -9.05 20.58 14.56
C ALA A 5 -7.82 19.66 14.49
N CYS A 6 -6.69 20.18 14.04
CA CYS A 6 -5.46 19.38 13.90
C CYS A 6 -4.57 19.38 15.16
N HIS A 7 -4.97 20.12 16.19
CA HIS A 7 -4.22 20.24 17.43
C HIS A 7 -4.89 19.46 18.57
N GLY A 8 -4.70 18.17 18.58
CA GLY A 8 -5.00 17.38 19.76
C GLY A 8 -6.39 16.74 19.78
N ASN A 9 -6.41 15.52 20.14
CA ASN A 9 -7.49 14.63 20.49
C ASN A 9 -8.09 13.85 19.32
N GLY A 10 -7.57 12.68 19.11
CA GLY A 10 -8.36 11.67 18.44
C GLY A 10 -7.68 10.76 17.44
N LEU A 11 -6.38 10.69 17.40
CA LEU A 11 -5.74 9.59 16.73
C LEU A 11 -5.62 8.41 17.71
N ASN A 12 -6.58 7.56 17.61
CA ASN A 12 -6.73 6.21 18.18
C ASN A 12 -6.06 5.90 19.54
N PRO A 13 -6.82 5.72 20.63
CA PRO A 13 -6.29 5.35 21.94
C PRO A 13 -5.78 3.90 22.05
N GLU A 14 -5.97 3.05 21.04
CA GLU A 14 -5.59 1.63 21.10
C GLU A 14 -4.29 1.28 20.36
N LEU A 15 -3.60 2.26 19.79
CA LEU A 15 -2.24 2.01 19.29
C LEU A 15 -1.29 1.86 20.48
N PRO A 16 -0.30 0.94 20.43
CA PRO A 16 0.65 0.80 21.53
C PRO A 16 1.26 2.16 21.83
N ALA A 17 0.80 2.74 22.92
CA ALA A 17 0.98 4.14 23.29
C ALA A 17 2.44 4.53 23.61
N THR A 18 3.38 3.60 23.48
CA THR A 18 4.70 3.79 24.10
C THR A 18 5.77 4.35 23.18
N LEU A 19 5.59 4.30 21.85
CA LEU A 19 6.63 4.79 20.92
C LEU A 19 6.15 5.81 19.90
N PHE A 20 4.83 5.94 19.70
CA PHE A 20 4.23 6.86 18.74
C PHE A 20 3.23 7.81 19.38
N ALA A 21 3.38 8.11 20.67
CA ALA A 21 2.54 9.06 21.37
C ALA A 21 2.65 10.46 20.76
N ASP A 22 1.51 11.09 20.57
CA ASP A 22 1.45 12.46 20.07
C ASP A 22 2.17 13.41 21.06
N VAL A 23 3.17 14.13 20.57
CA VAL A 23 3.99 15.08 21.37
C VAL A 23 3.18 16.29 21.84
N SER A 24 1.93 16.44 21.41
CA SER A 24 1.05 17.51 21.83
C SER A 24 0.59 17.42 23.29
N THR A 25 0.82 16.28 23.95
CA THR A 25 0.65 16.13 25.39
C THR A 25 2.01 16.32 26.08
N ALA A 26 2.19 17.42 26.70
CA ALA A 26 3.40 18.11 27.15
C ALA A 26 4.34 17.38 28.13
N SER A 27 4.58 16.05 28.06
CA SER A 27 5.50 15.42 29.01
C SER A 27 6.22 14.15 28.53
N THR A 28 5.96 13.58 27.34
CA THR A 28 6.64 12.38 26.89
C THR A 28 7.78 12.75 25.94
N PRO A 29 9.06 12.49 26.29
CA PRO A 29 10.16 12.75 25.39
C PRO A 29 10.08 11.85 24.16
N LEU A 30 10.57 12.34 23.01
CA LEU A 30 10.70 11.51 21.80
C LEU A 30 11.59 10.29 22.10
N PRO A 31 11.26 9.11 21.51
CA PRO A 31 12.17 7.98 21.58
C PRO A 31 13.48 8.31 20.86
N SER A 32 14.54 7.55 21.13
CA SER A 32 15.74 7.61 20.32
C SER A 32 15.45 7.13 18.90
N LEU A 33 16.28 7.52 17.95
CA LEU A 33 16.16 7.07 16.56
C LEU A 33 16.19 5.53 16.47
N GLU A 34 17.08 4.88 17.21
CA GLU A 34 17.20 3.42 17.25
C GLU A 34 15.93 2.75 17.82
N GLN A 35 15.37 3.31 18.89
CA GLN A 35 14.11 2.81 19.47
C GLN A 35 12.95 2.96 18.49
N ALA A 36 12.88 4.07 17.77
CA ALA A 36 11.84 4.32 16.78
C ALA A 36 11.94 3.36 15.57
N TYR A 37 13.15 3.09 15.08
CA TYR A 37 13.34 2.08 14.03
C TYR A 37 13.01 0.67 14.52
N GLU A 38 13.36 0.32 15.75
CA GLU A 38 13.03 -0.98 16.30
C GLU A 38 11.50 -1.16 16.42
N ALA A 39 10.77 -0.11 16.77
CA ALA A 39 9.31 -0.15 16.77
C ALA A 39 8.74 -0.41 15.36
N CYS A 40 9.31 0.23 14.34
CA CYS A 40 8.91 -0.01 12.94
C CYS A 40 9.24 -1.44 12.50
N ARG A 41 10.40 -1.96 12.88
CA ARG A 41 10.77 -3.36 12.65
C ARG A 41 9.73 -4.31 13.24
N ALA A 42 9.43 -4.14 14.53
CA ALA A 42 8.52 -5.00 15.25
C ALA A 42 7.11 -4.99 14.65
N GLU A 43 6.60 -3.83 14.29
CA GLU A 43 5.28 -3.70 13.67
C GLU A 43 5.26 -4.34 12.28
N THR A 44 6.29 -4.15 11.47
CA THR A 44 6.41 -4.78 10.15
C THR A 44 6.47 -6.29 10.27
N ALA A 45 7.25 -6.81 11.22
CA ALA A 45 7.35 -8.26 11.48
C ALA A 45 6.02 -8.86 11.95
N GLU A 46 5.26 -8.15 12.75
CA GLU A 46 3.97 -8.60 13.26
C GLU A 46 2.90 -8.64 12.17
N TRP A 47 2.78 -7.57 11.38
CA TRP A 47 1.66 -7.38 10.46
C TRP A 47 1.93 -7.81 9.02
N ALA A 48 3.19 -7.92 8.63
CA ALA A 48 3.59 -8.29 7.27
C ALA A 48 4.78 -9.24 7.29
N LYS A 49 4.63 -10.39 7.91
CA LYS A 49 5.72 -11.34 8.18
C LYS A 49 6.52 -11.73 6.93
N THR A 50 5.84 -12.07 5.84
CA THR A 50 6.51 -12.47 4.59
C THR A 50 7.27 -11.31 3.97
N PHE A 51 6.66 -10.13 3.94
CA PHE A 51 7.31 -8.90 3.49
C PHE A 51 8.54 -8.58 4.37
N TYR A 52 8.38 -8.65 5.67
CA TYR A 52 9.47 -8.42 6.63
C TYR A 52 10.67 -9.35 6.37
N LEU A 53 10.43 -10.65 6.19
CA LEU A 53 11.49 -11.61 5.89
C LEU A 53 12.24 -11.25 4.60
N GLY A 54 11.52 -10.78 3.58
CA GLY A 54 12.13 -10.29 2.34
C GLY A 54 13.05 -9.09 2.58
N THR A 55 12.70 -8.18 3.50
CA THR A 55 13.52 -7.01 3.81
C THR A 55 14.85 -7.36 4.46
N LEU A 56 14.95 -8.51 5.12
CA LEU A 56 16.19 -8.96 5.75
C LEU A 56 17.30 -9.30 4.74
N LEU A 57 16.94 -9.46 3.45
CA LEU A 57 17.90 -9.66 2.36
C LEU A 57 18.58 -8.36 1.93
N MET A 58 18.10 -7.22 2.39
CA MET A 58 18.68 -5.91 2.09
C MET A 58 19.66 -5.46 3.18
N PRO A 59 20.59 -4.54 2.83
CA PRO A 59 21.48 -3.92 3.81
C PRO A 59 20.69 -3.23 4.93
N PRO A 60 21.27 -3.11 6.16
CA PRO A 60 20.58 -2.53 7.31
C PRO A 60 19.97 -1.14 7.05
N ALA A 61 20.67 -0.25 6.37
CA ALA A 61 20.16 1.09 6.09
C ALA A 61 18.92 1.08 5.18
N LYS A 62 18.90 0.21 4.17
CA LYS A 62 17.77 0.08 3.25
C LYS A 62 16.57 -0.58 3.94
N ARG A 63 16.79 -1.70 4.64
CA ARG A 63 15.67 -2.42 5.26
C ARG A 63 14.96 -1.60 6.32
N ARG A 64 15.68 -0.83 7.15
CA ARG A 64 15.05 0.01 8.17
C ARG A 64 14.26 1.16 7.56
N ALA A 65 14.72 1.75 6.46
CA ALA A 65 13.97 2.74 5.71
C ALA A 65 12.65 2.18 5.15
N ILE A 66 12.69 0.95 4.64
CA ILE A 66 11.49 0.24 4.16
C ILE A 66 10.51 0.00 5.30
N TRP A 67 10.97 -0.38 6.50
CA TRP A 67 10.09 -0.55 7.66
C TRP A 67 9.41 0.77 8.06
N ALA A 68 10.14 1.88 8.03
CA ALA A 68 9.57 3.20 8.31
C ALA A 68 8.46 3.56 7.30
N ILE A 69 8.73 3.39 6.01
CA ILE A 69 7.75 3.62 4.94
C ILE A 69 6.52 2.71 5.11
N TYR A 70 6.74 1.43 5.40
CA TYR A 70 5.66 0.47 5.64
C TYR A 70 4.75 0.93 6.78
N VAL A 71 5.33 1.34 7.91
CA VAL A 71 4.54 1.80 9.07
C VAL A 71 3.77 3.07 8.75
N TRP A 72 4.36 4.01 8.01
CA TRP A 72 3.66 5.21 7.57
C TRP A 72 2.44 4.85 6.70
N CYS A 73 2.62 3.97 5.73
CA CYS A 73 1.53 3.49 4.88
C CYS A 73 0.44 2.80 5.70
N ARG A 74 0.83 1.97 6.65
CA ARG A 74 -0.10 1.29 7.53
C ARG A 74 -0.90 2.27 8.41
N ARG A 75 -0.26 3.31 8.95
CA ARG A 75 -0.96 4.37 9.70
C ARG A 75 -1.98 5.09 8.83
N THR A 76 -1.63 5.37 7.59
CA THR A 76 -2.54 5.99 6.63
C THR A 76 -3.78 5.12 6.39
N ASP A 77 -3.60 3.83 6.18
CA ASP A 77 -4.70 2.89 6.00
C ASP A 77 -5.57 2.76 7.26
N GLU A 78 -4.97 2.69 8.43
CA GLU A 78 -5.67 2.54 9.71
C GLU A 78 -6.58 3.73 10.05
N LEU A 79 -6.31 4.92 9.52
CA LEU A 79 -7.20 6.06 9.72
C LEU A 79 -8.61 5.76 9.22
N MET A 80 -8.74 4.92 8.18
CA MET A 80 -10.00 4.56 7.55
C MET A 80 -10.48 3.15 7.89
N ASP A 81 -9.56 2.20 8.06
CA ASP A 81 -9.84 0.77 8.08
C ASP A 81 -9.75 0.14 9.47
N SER A 82 -9.34 0.88 10.51
CA SER A 82 -9.30 0.35 11.86
C SER A 82 -10.72 0.02 12.36
N PRO A 83 -10.89 -0.96 13.28
CA PRO A 83 -12.20 -1.25 13.86
C PRO A 83 -12.86 -0.03 14.50
N GLU A 84 -12.05 0.85 15.10
CA GLU A 84 -12.53 2.11 15.70
C GLU A 84 -13.06 3.09 14.65
N ALA A 85 -12.49 3.09 13.43
CA ALA A 85 -12.88 3.98 12.36
C ALA A 85 -14.20 3.56 11.67
N GLN A 86 -14.56 2.28 11.70
CA GLN A 86 -15.69 1.74 10.93
C GLN A 86 -17.03 2.36 11.29
N ASP A 87 -17.23 2.74 12.55
CA ASP A 87 -18.48 3.32 13.05
C ASP A 87 -18.47 4.86 13.10
N ARG A 88 -17.42 5.49 12.55
CA ARG A 88 -17.27 6.94 12.57
C ARG A 88 -17.97 7.60 11.39
N PRO A 89 -18.55 8.82 11.59
CA PRO A 89 -19.11 9.58 10.49
C PRO A 89 -18.09 9.90 9.41
N VAL A 90 -18.53 9.94 8.15
CA VAL A 90 -17.66 10.28 7.00
C VAL A 90 -16.95 11.62 7.19
N ALA A 91 -17.66 12.62 7.73
CA ALA A 91 -17.08 13.94 8.00
C ALA A 91 -15.90 13.89 8.98
N GLU A 92 -15.98 13.02 10.00
CA GLU A 92 -14.89 12.83 10.96
C GLU A 92 -13.69 12.14 10.33
N LEU A 93 -13.92 11.12 9.51
CA LEU A 93 -12.86 10.43 8.79
C LEU A 93 -12.18 11.35 7.76
N ALA A 94 -12.96 12.19 7.07
CA ALA A 94 -12.41 13.21 6.18
C ALA A 94 -11.52 14.20 6.93
N ALA A 95 -11.92 14.63 8.13
CA ALA A 95 -11.12 15.51 8.97
C ALA A 95 -9.81 14.85 9.42
N ARG A 96 -9.83 13.55 9.72
CA ARG A 96 -8.60 12.79 10.02
C ARG A 96 -7.61 12.80 8.87
N LEU A 97 -8.09 12.63 7.64
CA LEU A 97 -7.24 12.67 6.45
C LEU A 97 -6.66 14.07 6.23
N ASP A 98 -7.44 15.12 6.45
CA ASP A 98 -6.95 16.50 6.35
C ASP A 98 -5.83 16.76 7.37
N CYS A 99 -6.00 16.32 8.61
CA CYS A 99 -4.97 16.43 9.65
C CYS A 99 -3.73 15.61 9.28
N TRP A 100 -3.89 14.41 8.78
CA TRP A 100 -2.78 13.55 8.34
C TRP A 100 -2.01 14.16 7.18
N GLU A 101 -2.71 14.77 6.22
CA GLU A 101 -2.07 15.51 5.14
C GLU A 101 -1.23 16.68 5.67
N GLN A 102 -1.79 17.50 6.56
CA GLN A 102 -1.07 18.62 7.12
C GLN A 102 0.16 18.16 7.91
N ARG A 103 0.01 17.12 8.72
CA ARG A 103 1.12 16.52 9.45
C ARG A 103 2.22 16.00 8.50
N THR A 104 1.84 15.41 7.38
CA THR A 104 2.77 14.92 6.37
C THR A 104 3.54 16.09 5.74
N ARG A 105 2.86 17.18 5.39
CA ARG A 105 3.50 18.38 4.87
C ARG A 105 4.47 18.98 5.88
N ASP A 106 4.09 19.04 7.14
CA ASP A 106 4.93 19.53 8.23
C ASP A 106 6.17 18.65 8.41
N LEU A 107 6.01 17.32 8.32
CA LEU A 107 7.13 16.36 8.37
C LEU A 107 8.17 16.64 7.28
N PHE A 108 7.74 16.87 6.06
CA PHE A 108 8.63 17.20 4.94
C PHE A 108 9.28 18.58 5.08
N SER A 109 8.75 19.42 5.97
CA SER A 109 9.37 20.69 6.37
C SER A 109 10.25 20.56 7.62
N GLY A 110 10.39 19.35 8.17
CA GLY A 110 11.27 19.07 9.30
C GLY A 110 10.60 19.07 10.68
N VAL A 111 9.27 19.10 10.74
CA VAL A 111 8.53 19.04 12.01
C VAL A 111 8.32 17.59 12.43
N VAL A 112 8.83 17.23 13.58
CA VAL A 112 8.75 15.88 14.16
C VAL A 112 7.88 15.92 15.42
N ARG A 113 6.81 15.12 15.44
CA ARG A 113 5.86 15.06 16.54
C ARG A 113 5.95 13.76 17.35
N ASP A 114 6.39 12.68 16.73
CA ASP A 114 6.48 11.36 17.36
C ASP A 114 7.61 10.51 16.76
N GLY A 115 7.71 9.25 17.20
CA GLY A 115 8.74 8.34 16.73
C GLY A 115 8.64 8.00 15.25
N LEU A 116 7.42 7.91 14.70
CA LEU A 116 7.23 7.68 13.26
C LEU A 116 7.75 8.86 12.43
N ASP A 117 7.42 10.08 12.83
CA ASP A 117 7.95 11.27 12.17
C ASP A 117 9.48 11.30 12.22
N LEU A 118 10.06 10.88 13.37
CA LEU A 118 11.50 10.85 13.54
C LEU A 118 12.19 9.92 12.53
N VAL A 119 11.72 8.68 12.40
CA VAL A 119 12.30 7.72 11.43
C VAL A 119 11.99 8.11 9.98
N MET A 120 10.84 8.73 9.72
CA MET A 120 10.50 9.21 8.39
C MET A 120 11.38 10.39 7.98
N LEU A 121 11.66 11.32 8.88
CA LEU A 121 12.59 12.43 8.58
C LEU A 121 13.99 11.89 8.29
N ASP A 122 14.48 10.95 9.10
CA ASP A 122 15.78 10.29 8.86
C ASP A 122 15.79 9.58 7.50
N THR A 123 14.71 8.89 7.16
CA THR A 123 14.56 8.23 5.85
C THR A 123 14.58 9.25 4.70
N ILE A 124 13.86 10.36 4.82
CA ILE A 124 13.83 11.42 3.81
C ILE A 124 15.23 12.03 3.60
N GLU A 125 15.99 12.21 4.68
CA GLU A 125 17.34 12.77 4.63
C GLU A 125 18.35 11.83 3.91
N HIS A 126 18.23 10.53 4.11
CA HIS A 126 19.12 9.53 3.50
C HIS A 126 18.67 9.05 2.13
N PHE A 127 17.36 8.96 1.91
CA PHE A 127 16.74 8.52 0.68
C PHE A 127 15.64 9.51 0.29
N PRO A 128 15.97 10.60 -0.43
CA PRO A 128 15.02 11.65 -0.74
C PRO A 128 13.69 11.11 -1.24
N GLN A 129 12.60 11.49 -0.58
CA GLN A 129 11.26 10.97 -0.84
C GLN A 129 10.43 11.98 -1.63
N PRO A 130 9.61 11.53 -2.58
CA PRO A 130 8.70 12.42 -3.31
C PRO A 130 7.46 12.72 -2.46
N LEU A 131 7.31 13.94 -1.97
CA LEU A 131 6.14 14.35 -1.18
C LEU A 131 4.83 14.03 -1.89
N HIS A 132 4.78 14.22 -3.22
CA HIS A 132 3.55 13.97 -3.98
C HIS A 132 3.04 12.53 -3.87
N ALA A 133 3.93 11.54 -3.71
CA ALA A 133 3.51 10.15 -3.55
C ALA A 133 2.74 9.94 -2.23
N TYR A 134 3.19 10.58 -1.17
CA TYR A 134 2.52 10.53 0.15
C TYR A 134 1.16 11.22 0.11
N LEU A 135 1.09 12.40 -0.52
CA LEU A 135 -0.16 13.12 -0.68
C LEU A 135 -1.14 12.38 -1.60
N ASP A 136 -0.66 11.76 -2.66
CA ASP A 136 -1.48 10.94 -3.56
C ASP A 136 -2.07 9.72 -2.85
N MET A 137 -1.30 9.08 -1.96
CA MET A 137 -1.84 7.99 -1.16
C MET A 137 -2.99 8.46 -0.26
N ILE A 138 -2.87 9.63 0.35
CA ILE A 138 -3.95 10.22 1.14
C ILE A 138 -5.17 10.51 0.27
N GLU A 139 -4.96 11.00 -0.96
CA GLU A 139 -6.06 11.18 -1.93
C GLU A 139 -6.74 9.85 -2.27
N GLY A 140 -6.01 8.76 -2.34
CA GLY A 140 -6.57 7.43 -2.52
C GLY A 140 -7.51 7.03 -1.39
N GLN A 141 -7.15 7.35 -0.15
CA GLN A 141 -8.02 7.13 1.01
C GLN A 141 -9.28 7.98 0.94
N ARG A 142 -9.17 9.23 0.47
CA ARG A 142 -10.34 10.09 0.24
C ARG A 142 -11.27 9.51 -0.83
N MET A 143 -10.73 8.96 -1.91
CA MET A 143 -11.54 8.25 -2.92
C MET A 143 -12.33 7.10 -2.29
N ASP A 144 -11.65 6.25 -1.54
CA ASP A 144 -12.27 5.06 -0.94
C ASP A 144 -13.32 5.42 0.10
N LEU A 145 -13.19 6.56 0.76
CA LEU A 145 -14.19 7.07 1.69
C LEU A 145 -15.49 7.47 0.98
N GLN A 146 -15.42 7.97 -0.24
CA GLN A 146 -16.56 8.53 -0.98
C GLN A 146 -17.09 7.60 -2.07
N GLN A 147 -16.27 6.71 -2.61
CA GLN A 147 -16.63 5.82 -3.70
C GLN A 147 -16.68 4.37 -3.25
N HIS A 148 -17.79 3.70 -3.54
CA HIS A 148 -18.01 2.28 -3.28
C HIS A 148 -18.11 1.46 -4.57
N ARG A 149 -18.04 2.14 -5.73
CA ARG A 149 -18.12 1.57 -7.07
C ARG A 149 -17.16 2.28 -8.00
N TYR A 150 -16.64 1.55 -8.98
CA TYR A 150 -15.77 2.07 -10.03
C TYR A 150 -16.39 1.76 -11.38
N ALA A 151 -16.74 2.79 -12.15
CA ALA A 151 -17.45 2.63 -13.42
C ALA A 151 -16.56 1.96 -14.48
N SER A 152 -15.28 2.34 -14.55
CA SER A 152 -14.33 1.88 -15.56
C SER A 152 -13.03 1.38 -14.91
N PHE A 153 -12.25 0.65 -15.70
CA PHE A 153 -10.90 0.28 -15.28
C PHE A 153 -10.01 1.50 -15.09
N GLU A 154 -10.18 2.54 -15.89
CA GLU A 154 -9.42 3.79 -15.74
C GLU A 154 -9.63 4.40 -14.35
N ASP A 155 -10.87 4.40 -13.85
CA ASP A 155 -11.17 4.86 -12.49
C ASP A 155 -10.51 3.97 -11.43
N LEU A 156 -10.58 2.66 -11.62
CA LEU A 156 -9.94 1.70 -10.71
C LEU A 156 -8.41 1.82 -10.76
N GLU A 157 -7.83 2.03 -11.92
CA GLU A 157 -6.39 2.23 -12.08
C GLU A 157 -5.91 3.45 -11.29
N LEU A 158 -6.66 4.56 -11.34
CA LEU A 158 -6.34 5.75 -10.56
C LEU A 158 -6.35 5.44 -9.06
N TYR A 159 -7.36 4.73 -8.59
CA TYR A 159 -7.42 4.29 -7.20
C TYR A 159 -6.22 3.41 -6.82
N CYS A 160 -5.94 2.39 -7.63
CA CYS A 160 -4.80 1.49 -7.39
C CYS A 160 -3.46 2.23 -7.42
N TYR A 161 -3.28 3.19 -8.32
CA TYR A 161 -2.11 4.07 -8.31
C TYR A 161 -2.01 4.80 -6.97
N ARG A 162 -3.10 5.46 -6.54
CA ARG A 162 -3.09 6.29 -5.33
C ARG A 162 -2.81 5.49 -4.08
N VAL A 163 -3.43 4.34 -3.89
CA VAL A 163 -3.27 3.57 -2.64
C VAL A 163 -2.08 2.61 -2.64
N ALA A 164 -1.54 2.25 -3.80
CA ALA A 164 -0.50 1.25 -3.89
C ALA A 164 0.63 1.58 -4.87
N GLY A 165 0.34 2.15 -6.04
CA GLY A 165 1.38 2.59 -6.98
C GLY A 165 2.33 3.59 -6.36
N THR A 166 1.82 4.46 -5.50
CA THR A 166 2.60 5.42 -4.72
C THR A 166 3.65 4.77 -3.83
N VAL A 167 3.37 3.59 -3.28
CA VAL A 167 4.35 2.83 -2.48
C VAL A 167 5.58 2.48 -3.33
N GLY A 168 5.37 2.15 -4.61
CA GLY A 168 6.46 1.95 -5.55
C GLY A 168 7.35 3.19 -5.68
N LEU A 169 6.75 4.37 -5.78
CA LEU A 169 7.50 5.64 -5.84
C LEU A 169 8.27 5.95 -4.56
N MET A 170 7.73 5.56 -3.40
CA MET A 170 8.41 5.72 -2.11
C MET A 170 9.61 4.78 -1.99
N THR A 171 9.39 3.51 -2.30
CA THR A 171 10.39 2.45 -2.09
C THR A 171 11.49 2.46 -3.13
N GLN A 172 11.24 2.90 -4.37
CA GLN A 172 12.27 2.95 -5.41
C GLN A 172 13.46 3.84 -5.02
N GLU A 173 13.23 4.92 -4.28
CA GLU A 173 14.29 5.81 -3.79
C GLU A 173 15.22 5.11 -2.81
N VAL A 174 14.71 4.13 -2.08
CA VAL A 174 15.49 3.29 -1.16
C VAL A 174 16.19 2.16 -1.92
N MET A 175 15.50 1.53 -2.86
CA MET A 175 16.05 0.41 -3.65
C MET A 175 17.27 0.85 -4.45
N GLY A 176 17.19 2.00 -5.12
CA GLY A 176 18.29 2.56 -5.90
C GLY A 176 18.51 1.86 -7.24
N LEU A 177 19.38 2.46 -8.06
CA LEU A 177 19.81 1.92 -9.35
C LEU A 177 21.11 1.15 -9.21
N ASP A 178 21.32 0.18 -10.11
CA ASP A 178 22.64 -0.42 -10.30
C ASP A 178 23.65 0.66 -10.68
N ALA A 179 24.86 0.57 -10.12
CA ALA A 179 25.94 1.53 -10.36
C ALA A 179 26.28 1.69 -11.85
N ALA A 180 26.07 0.65 -12.65
CA ALA A 180 26.26 0.71 -14.11
C ALA A 180 25.38 1.77 -14.78
N TYR A 181 24.22 2.07 -14.21
CA TYR A 181 23.27 3.05 -14.75
C TYR A 181 23.42 4.45 -14.13
N THR A 182 24.03 4.56 -12.96
CA THR A 182 24.22 5.86 -12.29
C THR A 182 25.32 6.71 -12.92
N THR A 183 26.23 6.09 -13.65
CA THR A 183 27.31 6.76 -14.40
C THR A 183 26.92 7.12 -15.83
N ALA A 184 25.79 6.64 -16.32
CA ALA A 184 25.28 6.98 -17.65
C ALA A 184 24.93 8.47 -17.73
N PRO A 185 24.99 9.09 -18.94
CA PRO A 185 24.41 10.40 -19.16
C PRO A 185 22.97 10.44 -18.66
N TRP A 186 22.55 11.62 -18.18
CA TRP A 186 21.21 11.76 -17.57
C TRP A 186 20.07 11.27 -18.48
N SER A 187 20.19 11.53 -19.78
CA SER A 187 19.22 11.12 -20.80
C SER A 187 19.13 9.59 -21.00
N ASP A 188 20.19 8.86 -20.64
CA ASP A 188 20.28 7.42 -20.86
C ASP A 188 19.99 6.60 -19.58
N ARG A 189 19.71 7.29 -18.47
CA ARG A 189 19.36 6.59 -17.22
C ARG A 189 17.96 6.00 -17.34
N PRO A 190 17.78 4.71 -16.96
CA PRO A 190 16.46 4.12 -16.98
C PRO A 190 15.55 4.79 -15.95
N ASP A 191 14.30 5.06 -16.33
CA ASP A 191 13.27 5.52 -15.41
C ASP A 191 12.56 4.29 -14.83
N THR A 192 12.83 4.00 -13.55
CA THR A 192 12.22 2.88 -12.83
C THR A 192 10.83 3.20 -12.29
N SER A 193 10.37 4.44 -12.38
CA SER A 193 9.10 4.87 -11.78
C SER A 193 7.91 4.12 -12.35
N LYS A 194 7.85 3.92 -13.66
CA LYS A 194 6.75 3.19 -14.31
C LYS A 194 6.66 1.74 -13.83
N ALA A 195 7.80 1.06 -13.75
CA ALA A 195 7.87 -0.32 -13.27
C ALA A 195 7.50 -0.42 -11.79
N ALA A 196 7.97 0.53 -10.97
CA ALA A 196 7.66 0.59 -9.54
C ALA A 196 6.16 0.83 -9.29
N VAL A 197 5.57 1.78 -9.99
CA VAL A 197 4.12 2.05 -9.96
C VAL A 197 3.35 0.82 -10.43
N ALA A 198 3.79 0.17 -11.52
CA ALA A 198 3.14 -1.02 -12.04
C ALA A 198 3.11 -2.17 -11.03
N LEU A 199 4.18 -2.36 -10.24
CA LEU A 199 4.19 -3.38 -9.20
C LEU A 199 3.17 -3.08 -8.10
N GLY A 200 3.08 -1.83 -7.66
CA GLY A 200 2.08 -1.41 -6.68
C GLY A 200 0.65 -1.64 -7.19
N ILE A 201 0.36 -1.25 -8.42
CA ILE A 201 -0.95 -1.46 -9.05
C ILE A 201 -1.26 -2.95 -9.16
N ALA A 202 -0.29 -3.76 -9.61
CA ALA A 202 -0.46 -5.21 -9.73
C ALA A 202 -0.78 -5.86 -8.37
N ASN A 203 -0.09 -5.44 -7.32
CA ASN A 203 -0.33 -5.92 -5.96
C ASN A 203 -1.74 -5.54 -5.48
N GLN A 204 -2.17 -4.32 -5.72
CA GLN A 204 -3.50 -3.87 -5.32
C GLN A 204 -4.61 -4.57 -6.09
N LEU A 205 -4.46 -4.72 -7.40
CA LEU A 205 -5.39 -5.52 -8.21
C LEU A 205 -5.51 -6.94 -7.68
N THR A 206 -4.39 -7.55 -7.32
CA THR A 206 -4.37 -8.91 -6.74
C THR A 206 -5.13 -8.95 -5.41
N ASN A 207 -4.92 -7.97 -4.53
CA ASN A 207 -5.66 -7.87 -3.27
C ASN A 207 -7.18 -7.73 -3.52
N ILE A 208 -7.57 -6.89 -4.48
CA ILE A 208 -8.97 -6.69 -4.85
C ILE A 208 -9.60 -8.01 -5.34
N LEU A 209 -8.90 -8.76 -6.17
CA LEU A 209 -9.40 -10.03 -6.70
C LEU A 209 -9.49 -11.11 -5.62
N ARG A 210 -8.51 -11.14 -4.70
CA ARG A 210 -8.53 -12.05 -3.55
C ARG A 210 -9.67 -11.77 -2.60
N ASP A 211 -9.98 -10.49 -2.38
CA ASP A 211 -10.81 -10.03 -1.27
C ASP A 211 -12.25 -9.66 -1.68
N VAL A 212 -12.68 -10.06 -2.87
CA VAL A 212 -14.05 -9.79 -3.36
C VAL A 212 -15.12 -10.24 -2.36
N GLY A 213 -14.94 -11.44 -1.76
CA GLY A 213 -15.88 -11.98 -0.79
C GLY A 213 -15.99 -11.15 0.49
N GLU A 214 -14.87 -10.62 0.98
CA GLU A 214 -14.83 -9.76 2.16
C GLU A 214 -15.37 -8.36 1.85
N ASP A 215 -15.00 -7.79 0.70
CA ASP A 215 -15.38 -6.44 0.31
C ASP A 215 -16.90 -6.34 0.04
N ARG A 216 -17.50 -7.35 -0.58
CA ARG A 216 -18.96 -7.37 -0.82
C ARG A 216 -19.77 -7.32 0.48
N ALA A 217 -19.26 -7.94 1.54
CA ALA A 217 -19.91 -7.92 2.85
C ALA A 217 -20.00 -6.50 3.43
N ARG A 218 -19.11 -5.60 3.00
CA ARG A 218 -19.14 -4.17 3.33
C ARG A 218 -19.84 -3.32 2.27
N GLY A 219 -20.50 -3.95 1.31
CA GLY A 219 -21.20 -3.27 0.21
C GLY A 219 -20.26 -2.67 -0.83
N ARG A 220 -18.99 -3.08 -0.90
CA ARG A 220 -17.99 -2.54 -1.82
C ARG A 220 -17.75 -3.48 -2.99
N ILE A 221 -17.71 -2.90 -4.19
CA ILE A 221 -17.36 -3.59 -5.43
C ILE A 221 -16.26 -2.79 -6.11
N TYR A 222 -15.05 -3.37 -6.17
CA TYR A 222 -13.89 -2.75 -6.82
C TYR A 222 -13.76 -3.17 -8.28
N LEU A 223 -14.33 -4.31 -8.68
CA LEU A 223 -14.31 -4.71 -10.09
C LEU A 223 -15.03 -3.66 -10.94
N PRO A 224 -14.44 -3.21 -12.07
CA PRO A 224 -15.06 -2.20 -12.92
C PRO A 224 -16.48 -2.62 -13.36
N LEU A 225 -17.44 -1.73 -13.20
CA LEU A 225 -18.83 -2.02 -13.59
C LEU A 225 -18.95 -2.30 -15.10
N GLU A 226 -18.12 -1.66 -15.92
CA GLU A 226 -18.05 -1.94 -17.36
C GLU A 226 -17.67 -3.40 -17.65
N ASP A 227 -16.81 -3.99 -16.82
CA ASP A 227 -16.41 -5.39 -16.97
C ASP A 227 -17.54 -6.34 -16.53
N LEU A 228 -18.23 -6.02 -15.44
CA LEU A 228 -19.41 -6.78 -15.03
C LEU A 228 -20.44 -6.82 -16.17
N GLN A 229 -20.73 -5.67 -16.75
CA GLN A 229 -21.66 -5.56 -17.86
C GLN A 229 -21.20 -6.36 -19.08
N ARG A 230 -19.92 -6.27 -19.42
CA ARG A 230 -19.33 -7.00 -20.56
C ARG A 230 -19.49 -8.51 -20.43
N PHE A 231 -19.39 -9.05 -19.22
CA PHE A 231 -19.50 -10.48 -18.97
C PHE A 231 -20.90 -10.91 -18.48
N HIS A 232 -21.89 -10.04 -18.59
CA HIS A 232 -23.28 -10.32 -18.20
C HIS A 232 -23.40 -10.82 -16.75
N TYR A 233 -22.67 -10.18 -15.86
CA TYR A 233 -22.69 -10.47 -14.42
C TYR A 233 -23.11 -9.23 -13.67
N SER A 234 -24.21 -9.33 -12.91
CA SER A 234 -24.81 -8.15 -12.25
C SER A 234 -24.13 -7.86 -10.90
N GLU A 235 -24.30 -6.62 -10.41
CA GLU A 235 -23.92 -6.28 -9.02
C GLU A 235 -24.64 -7.18 -8.02
N SER A 236 -25.92 -7.49 -8.26
CA SER A 236 -26.69 -8.40 -7.40
C SER A 236 -26.07 -9.80 -7.38
N ASP A 237 -25.62 -10.32 -8.51
CA ASP A 237 -24.91 -11.60 -8.59
C ASP A 237 -23.65 -11.58 -7.75
N LEU A 238 -22.86 -10.50 -7.83
CA LEU A 238 -21.63 -10.36 -7.08
C LEU A 238 -21.92 -10.30 -5.57
N LEU A 239 -22.87 -9.47 -5.17
CA LEU A 239 -23.24 -9.34 -3.76
C LEU A 239 -23.79 -10.64 -3.18
N SER A 240 -24.42 -11.47 -4.00
CA SER A 240 -24.94 -12.80 -3.62
C SER A 240 -23.89 -13.91 -3.75
N GLY A 241 -22.72 -13.63 -4.31
CA GLY A 241 -21.64 -14.62 -4.48
C GLY A 241 -21.96 -15.71 -5.48
N VAL A 242 -22.64 -15.36 -6.59
CA VAL A 242 -23.04 -16.32 -7.62
C VAL A 242 -21.80 -16.84 -8.36
N LEU A 243 -21.56 -18.15 -8.29
CA LEU A 243 -20.50 -18.84 -9.00
C LEU A 243 -21.08 -19.49 -10.26
N ASN A 244 -20.85 -18.88 -11.40
CA ASN A 244 -21.28 -19.37 -12.70
C ASN A 244 -20.20 -19.15 -13.77
N ASP A 245 -20.45 -19.55 -15.00
CA ASP A 245 -19.47 -19.40 -16.08
C ASP A 245 -19.20 -17.94 -16.43
N ASN A 246 -20.18 -17.06 -16.29
CA ASN A 246 -20.00 -15.63 -16.50
C ASN A 246 -19.01 -15.03 -15.46
N TRP A 247 -19.14 -15.44 -14.21
CA TRP A 247 -18.19 -15.08 -13.16
C TRP A 247 -16.76 -15.56 -13.48
N ARG A 248 -16.63 -16.81 -13.90
CA ARG A 248 -15.31 -17.37 -14.23
C ARG A 248 -14.66 -16.66 -15.40
N ALA A 249 -15.44 -16.32 -16.43
CA ALA A 249 -14.95 -15.54 -17.57
C ALA A 249 -14.55 -14.12 -17.15
N LEU A 250 -15.36 -13.46 -16.33
CA LEU A 250 -15.05 -12.13 -15.77
C LEU A 250 -13.75 -12.17 -14.97
N MET A 251 -13.59 -13.14 -14.08
CA MET A 251 -12.39 -13.25 -13.25
C MET A 251 -11.15 -13.60 -14.04
N LYS A 252 -11.27 -14.48 -15.03
CA LYS A 252 -10.15 -14.76 -15.94
C LYS A 252 -9.64 -13.50 -16.62
N PHE A 253 -10.55 -12.67 -17.10
CA PHE A 253 -10.20 -11.38 -17.69
C PHE A 253 -9.47 -10.46 -16.68
N GLN A 254 -9.95 -10.41 -15.44
CA GLN A 254 -9.31 -9.63 -14.38
C GLN A 254 -7.90 -10.15 -14.06
N LEU A 255 -7.75 -11.47 -13.93
CA LEU A 255 -6.45 -12.09 -13.65
C LEU A 255 -5.45 -11.83 -14.78
N ASP A 256 -5.87 -11.94 -16.02
CA ASP A 256 -5.02 -11.65 -17.18
C ASP A 256 -4.53 -10.20 -17.16
N ARG A 257 -5.40 -9.27 -16.82
CA ARG A 257 -5.04 -7.85 -16.65
C ARG A 257 -4.01 -7.67 -15.53
N ALA A 258 -4.23 -8.25 -14.37
CA ALA A 258 -3.29 -8.17 -13.26
C ALA A 258 -1.91 -8.75 -13.64
N ARG A 259 -1.88 -9.87 -14.36
CA ARG A 259 -0.64 -10.47 -14.86
C ARG A 259 0.11 -9.55 -15.82
N GLN A 260 -0.60 -8.79 -16.65
CA GLN A 260 0.03 -7.80 -17.53
C GLN A 260 0.73 -6.69 -16.72
N TRP A 261 0.11 -6.25 -15.62
CA TRP A 261 0.74 -5.28 -14.74
C TRP A 261 1.99 -5.82 -14.06
N PHE A 262 1.98 -7.08 -13.62
CA PHE A 262 3.20 -7.74 -13.13
C PHE A 262 4.28 -7.82 -14.19
N ALA A 263 3.93 -8.14 -15.42
CA ALA A 263 4.90 -8.19 -16.52
C ALA A 263 5.56 -6.82 -16.78
N ARG A 264 4.81 -5.73 -16.68
CA ARG A 264 5.35 -4.37 -16.78
C ARG A 264 6.33 -4.06 -15.65
N SER A 265 6.06 -4.52 -14.44
CA SER A 265 6.95 -4.32 -13.30
C SER A 265 8.23 -5.12 -13.41
N GLU A 266 8.15 -6.32 -13.93
CA GLU A 266 9.29 -7.23 -14.12
C GLU A 266 10.40 -6.62 -14.96
N ALA A 267 10.03 -5.85 -15.99
CA ALA A 267 10.97 -5.24 -16.90
C ALA A 267 11.95 -4.25 -16.23
N GLY A 268 11.58 -3.69 -15.08
CA GLY A 268 12.41 -2.73 -14.35
C GLY A 268 13.33 -3.33 -13.30
N VAL A 269 13.16 -4.59 -12.94
CA VAL A 269 13.94 -5.21 -11.84
C VAL A 269 15.44 -5.23 -12.14
N ARG A 270 15.83 -5.47 -13.38
CA ARG A 270 17.24 -5.53 -13.81
C ARG A 270 17.99 -4.22 -13.58
N TRP A 271 17.31 -3.07 -13.49
CA TRP A 271 17.93 -1.77 -13.31
C TRP A 271 18.18 -1.41 -11.85
N LEU A 272 17.61 -2.18 -10.92
CA LEU A 272 17.76 -1.93 -9.50
C LEU A 272 19.19 -2.27 -9.03
N ALA A 273 19.61 -1.63 -7.94
CA ALA A 273 20.81 -2.02 -7.24
C ALA A 273 20.78 -3.52 -6.92
N PRO A 274 21.90 -4.24 -7.05
CA PRO A 274 21.94 -5.69 -6.86
C PRO A 274 21.36 -6.18 -5.53
N ASP A 275 21.56 -5.42 -4.46
CA ASP A 275 21.06 -5.75 -3.12
C ASP A 275 19.53 -5.62 -2.98
N ALA A 276 18.88 -4.93 -3.92
CA ALA A 276 17.43 -4.74 -3.95
C ALA A 276 16.71 -5.69 -4.92
N ARG A 277 17.41 -6.27 -5.90
CA ARG A 277 16.78 -7.11 -6.95
C ARG A 277 16.08 -8.32 -6.40
N TRP A 278 16.73 -9.09 -5.55
CA TRP A 278 16.17 -10.32 -5.02
C TRP A 278 14.94 -10.08 -4.13
N PRO A 279 14.99 -9.13 -3.17
CA PRO A 279 13.82 -8.81 -2.36
C PRO A 279 12.60 -8.38 -3.20
N VAL A 280 12.80 -7.52 -4.19
CA VAL A 280 11.73 -7.06 -5.09
C VAL A 280 11.18 -8.23 -5.93
N TRP A 281 12.07 -9.07 -6.46
CA TRP A 281 11.69 -10.24 -7.23
C TRP A 281 10.89 -11.24 -6.41
N ALA A 282 11.30 -11.49 -5.17
CA ALA A 282 10.60 -12.37 -4.25
C ALA A 282 9.19 -11.86 -3.94
N SER A 283 9.05 -10.56 -3.69
CA SER A 283 7.75 -9.92 -3.45
C SER A 283 6.83 -10.05 -4.67
N LEU A 284 7.35 -9.77 -5.86
CA LEU A 284 6.61 -9.88 -7.12
C LEU A 284 6.08 -11.31 -7.32
N ARG A 285 6.92 -12.30 -7.14
CA ARG A 285 6.54 -13.70 -7.29
C ARG A 285 5.50 -14.15 -6.29
N LEU A 286 5.62 -13.69 -5.05
CA LEU A 286 4.67 -14.03 -4.00
C LEU A 286 3.27 -13.51 -4.33
N TYR A 287 3.15 -12.25 -4.69
CA TYR A 287 1.86 -11.64 -5.02
C TYR A 287 1.27 -12.22 -6.31
N ARG A 288 2.08 -12.39 -7.35
CA ARG A 288 1.64 -13.02 -8.60
C ARG A 288 1.13 -14.44 -8.37
N GLY A 289 1.75 -15.16 -7.43
CA GLY A 289 1.34 -16.50 -7.05
C GLY A 289 -0.08 -16.58 -6.46
N ILE A 290 -0.57 -15.49 -5.85
CA ILE A 290 -1.96 -15.42 -5.37
C ILE A 290 -2.94 -15.57 -6.53
N LEU A 291 -2.65 -15.00 -7.70
CA LEU A 291 -3.46 -15.13 -8.90
C LEU A 291 -3.56 -16.61 -9.34
N ASP A 292 -2.46 -17.34 -9.28
CA ASP A 292 -2.44 -18.77 -9.61
C ASP A 292 -3.33 -19.58 -8.66
N VAL A 293 -3.32 -19.23 -7.36
CA VAL A 293 -4.17 -19.90 -6.37
C VAL A 293 -5.65 -19.60 -6.61
N ILE A 294 -6.01 -18.37 -6.98
CA ILE A 294 -7.39 -18.01 -7.35
C ILE A 294 -7.84 -18.89 -8.52
N GLU A 295 -7.01 -19.05 -9.54
CA GLU A 295 -7.27 -19.89 -10.70
C GLU A 295 -7.44 -21.36 -10.31
N GLN A 296 -6.56 -21.89 -9.44
CA GLN A 296 -6.65 -23.24 -8.91
C GLN A 296 -7.93 -23.51 -8.13
N HIS A 297 -8.46 -22.50 -7.45
CA HIS A 297 -9.75 -22.54 -6.75
C HIS A 297 -10.95 -22.38 -7.69
N ASN A 298 -10.73 -22.43 -9.01
CA ASN A 298 -11.76 -22.21 -10.02
C ASN A 298 -12.49 -20.88 -9.84
N TYR A 299 -11.73 -19.85 -9.47
CA TYR A 299 -12.17 -18.46 -9.25
C TYR A 299 -13.18 -18.28 -8.10
N ASP A 300 -13.27 -19.25 -7.18
CA ASP A 300 -14.11 -19.12 -5.99
C ASP A 300 -13.40 -18.27 -4.91
N VAL A 301 -13.59 -16.97 -5.00
CA VAL A 301 -13.09 -16.00 -4.01
C VAL A 301 -14.15 -15.66 -2.96
N PHE A 302 -15.36 -16.19 -3.09
CA PHE A 302 -16.46 -15.97 -2.15
C PHE A 302 -16.39 -16.90 -0.95
N ASN A 303 -15.99 -18.14 -1.14
CA ASN A 303 -15.92 -19.18 -0.12
C ASN A 303 -14.48 -19.57 0.25
N LYS A 304 -13.50 -19.20 -0.58
CA LYS A 304 -12.10 -19.56 -0.42
C LYS A 304 -11.23 -18.32 -0.54
N ARG A 305 -10.42 -18.03 0.47
CA ARG A 305 -9.40 -16.99 0.38
C ARG A 305 -8.12 -17.57 -0.18
N ALA A 306 -7.63 -16.97 -1.29
CA ALA A 306 -6.39 -17.39 -1.91
C ALA A 306 -5.18 -16.90 -1.11
N PHE A 307 -4.26 -17.78 -0.78
CA PHE A 307 -2.94 -17.45 -0.23
C PHE A 307 -1.90 -18.42 -0.80
N VAL A 308 -0.68 -17.94 -0.92
CA VAL A 308 0.44 -18.78 -1.34
C VAL A 308 0.92 -19.56 -0.11
N PRO A 309 0.94 -20.90 -0.15
CA PRO A 309 1.51 -21.70 0.92
C PRO A 309 2.96 -21.26 1.13
N GLN A 310 3.35 -21.04 2.40
CA GLN A 310 4.76 -20.85 2.71
C GLN A 310 5.48 -22.12 2.27
N ALA A 311 6.50 -21.97 1.42
CA ALA A 311 7.39 -23.06 1.06
C ALA A 311 7.82 -23.74 2.37
N GLY A 312 7.56 -25.03 2.45
CA GLY A 312 7.66 -25.79 3.69
C GLY A 312 8.94 -25.50 4.45
N LYS A 313 8.77 -25.49 5.76
CA LYS A 313 9.87 -25.39 6.73
C LYS A 313 10.93 -26.43 6.46
#